data_56cc1fbf70ceba70d7612f6d3a25dc7b
#
_entry.id   56cc1fbf70ceba70d7612f6d3a25dc7b
#
_cell.length_a   1.000
_cell.length_b   1.000
_cell.length_c   1.000
_cell.angle_alpha   90.00
_cell.angle_beta   90.00
_cell.angle_gamma   90.00
#
_symmetry.space_group_name_H-M   'P 1'
#
loop_
_entity.id
_entity.type
_entity.pdbx_description
1 polymer ?
#
loop_
_entity_poly.entity_id
_entity_poly.type
_entity_poly.pdbx_seq_one_letter_code
_entity_poly.pdbx_strand_id
1 'polypeptide(L)' 'MDGNGRDDIRNLLKTFGIKADEIVIAHLARNPGDMPLQIRLILEDRTDYGDHPPETPLHLEIEGEIRR' A
#
# COMPACT_ATOMS: atom_id res chain seq x y z
N MET A 1 9.24 -17.05 17.70
CA MET A 1 9.35 -16.23 17.22
C MET A 1 8.65 -15.44 17.61
N ASP A 2 8.60 -14.93 17.79
CA ASP A 2 7.94 -14.22 18.23
C ASP A 2 7.23 -13.38 17.48
N GLY A 3 6.64 -13.57 16.72
CA GLY A 3 5.79 -12.80 16.03
C GLY A 3 6.35 -11.63 15.38
N ASN A 4 7.58 -11.64 15.27
CA ASN A 4 8.23 -10.53 14.76
C ASN A 4 7.75 -10.18 13.40
N GLY A 5 7.51 -11.13 12.51
CA GLY A 5 7.03 -10.86 11.17
C GLY A 5 5.67 -10.20 11.17
N ARG A 6 4.79 -10.64 12.06
CA ARG A 6 3.47 -10.04 12.16
C ARG A 6 3.53 -8.60 12.62
N ASP A 7 4.38 -8.32 13.58
CA ASP A 7 4.51 -6.96 14.07
C ASP A 7 5.08 -6.05 12.99
N ASP A 8 6.02 -6.56 12.21
CA ASP A 8 6.60 -5.78 11.12
C ASP A 8 5.54 -5.47 10.06
N ILE A 9 4.73 -6.45 9.71
CA ILE A 9 3.65 -6.25 8.74
C ILE A 9 2.69 -5.18 9.24
N ARG A 10 2.26 -5.31 10.50
CA ARG A 10 1.32 -4.34 11.07
C ARG A 10 1.90 -2.95 11.09
N ASN A 11 3.17 -2.82 11.46
CA ASN A 11 3.82 -1.52 11.53
C ASN A 11 3.94 -0.87 10.15
N LEU A 12 4.28 -1.67 9.14
CA LEU A 12 4.36 -1.15 7.80
C LEU A 12 3.00 -0.68 7.29
N LEU A 13 1.96 -1.49 7.53
CA LEU A 13 0.63 -1.12 7.08
C LEU A 13 0.11 0.10 7.81
N LYS A 14 0.40 0.20 9.10
CA LYS A 14 0.00 1.36 9.88
C LYS A 14 0.68 2.62 9.37
N THR A 15 1.99 2.55 9.14
CA THR A 15 2.74 3.68 8.62
C THR A 15 2.22 4.09 7.25
N PHE A 16 1.99 3.09 6.38
CA PHE A 16 1.44 3.37 5.06
C PHE A 16 0.07 4.02 5.17
N GLY A 17 -0.79 3.49 6.03
CA GLY A 17 -2.14 4.02 6.19
C GLY A 17 -2.14 5.47 6.64
N ILE A 18 -1.30 5.81 7.62
CA ILE A 18 -1.22 7.18 8.11
C ILE A 18 -0.74 8.13 7.01
N LYS A 19 0.33 7.74 6.32
CA LYS A 19 0.89 8.60 5.28
C LYS A 19 -0.03 8.71 4.08
N ALA A 20 -0.66 7.61 3.71
CA ALA A 20 -1.58 7.61 2.57
C ALA A 20 -2.79 8.50 2.87
N ASP A 21 -3.31 8.42 4.08
CA ASP A 21 -4.44 9.24 4.49
C ASP A 21 -4.11 10.73 4.32
N GLU A 22 -2.97 11.15 4.82
CA GLU A 22 -2.56 12.55 4.72
C GLU A 22 -2.39 13.00 3.28
N ILE A 23 -1.76 12.17 2.47
CA ILE A 23 -1.48 12.51 1.09
C ILE A 23 -2.77 12.58 0.27
N VAL A 24 -3.67 11.62 0.49
CA VAL A 24 -4.92 11.58 -0.26
C VAL A 24 -5.79 12.79 0.10
N ILE A 25 -5.90 13.09 1.39
CA ILE A 25 -6.69 14.23 1.82
C ILE A 25 -6.13 15.52 1.23
N ALA A 26 -4.82 15.69 1.26
CA ALA A 26 -4.21 16.88 0.70
C ALA A 26 -4.45 16.97 -0.81
N HIS A 27 -4.39 15.84 -1.50
CA HIS A 27 -4.63 15.79 -2.94
C HIS A 27 -6.06 16.22 -3.27
N LEU A 28 -7.02 15.70 -2.52
CA LEU A 28 -8.42 16.05 -2.75
C LEU A 28 -8.68 17.52 -2.48
N ALA A 29 -8.02 18.08 -1.48
CA ALA A 29 -8.19 19.48 -1.16
C ALA A 29 -7.66 20.38 -2.27
N ARG A 30 -6.57 19.98 -2.91
CA ARG A 30 -5.98 20.78 -3.99
C ARG A 30 -6.67 20.56 -5.33
N ASN A 31 -7.37 19.46 -5.49
CA ASN A 31 -7.96 19.09 -6.78
C ASN A 31 -9.43 18.80 -6.60
N PRO A 32 -10.24 19.82 -6.33
CA PRO A 32 -11.68 19.59 -6.15
C PRO A 32 -12.33 19.13 -7.44
N GLY A 33 -13.40 18.38 -7.31
CA GLY A 33 -14.11 17.86 -8.45
C GLY A 33 -15.23 16.96 -8.02
N ASP A 34 -16.01 16.49 -8.98
CA ASP A 34 -17.17 15.66 -8.69
C ASP A 34 -16.90 14.19 -8.86
N MET A 35 -15.85 13.84 -9.55
CA MET A 35 -15.57 12.43 -9.87
C MET A 35 -14.83 11.77 -8.72
N PRO A 36 -15.16 10.51 -8.45
CA PRO A 36 -14.42 9.78 -7.42
C PRO A 36 -12.95 9.61 -7.83
N LEU A 37 -12.10 9.55 -6.83
CA LEU A 37 -10.67 9.33 -7.06
C LEU A 37 -10.43 7.84 -7.25
N GLN A 38 -9.80 7.46 -8.35
CA GLN A 38 -9.50 6.05 -8.63
C GLN A 38 -8.12 5.75 -8.08
N ILE A 39 -8.03 4.71 -7.25
CA ILE A 39 -6.77 4.38 -6.55
C ILE A 39 -6.40 2.93 -6.82
N ARG A 40 -5.12 2.68 -6.99
CA ARG A 40 -4.56 1.33 -7.03
C ARG A 40 -3.47 1.24 -5.98
N LEU A 41 -3.56 0.21 -5.15
CA LEU A 41 -2.53 -0.08 -4.15
C LEU A 41 -1.79 -1.33 -4.59
N ILE A 42 -0.47 -1.28 -4.55
CA ILE A 42 0.36 -2.41 -4.97
C ILE A 42 1.30 -2.79 -3.84
N LEU A 43 1.32 -4.07 -3.51
CA LEU A 43 2.28 -4.64 -2.59
C LEU A 43 3.15 -5.60 -3.37
N GLU A 44 4.46 -5.40 -3.34
CA GLU A 44 5.36 -6.27 -4.08
C GLU A 44 6.60 -6.57 -3.26
N ASP A 45 7.18 -7.73 -3.53
CA ASP A 45 8.39 -8.19 -2.86
C ASP A 45 9.59 -7.62 -3.59
N ARG A 46 10.44 -6.91 -2.88
CA ARG A 46 11.63 -6.30 -3.45
C ARG A 46 12.91 -6.94 -2.90
N THR A 47 12.77 -8.12 -2.30
CA THR A 47 13.91 -8.82 -1.71
C THR A 47 14.86 -9.30 -2.80
N ASP A 48 16.15 -9.20 -2.54
CA ASP A 48 17.16 -9.75 -3.43
C ASP A 48 17.41 -11.19 -3.00
N TYR A 49 16.92 -12.13 -3.78
CA TYR A 49 17.07 -13.56 -3.46
C TYR A 49 18.30 -14.19 -4.10
N GLY A 50 19.07 -13.40 -4.82
CA GLY A 50 20.21 -13.93 -5.53
C GLY A 50 19.75 -14.91 -6.59
N ASP A 51 20.25 -16.15 -6.49
CA ASP A 51 19.93 -17.16 -7.50
C ASP A 51 18.70 -17.99 -7.16
N HIS A 52 18.06 -17.71 -6.05
CA HIS A 52 16.98 -18.56 -5.57
C HIS A 52 15.68 -17.79 -5.31
N PRO A 53 15.08 -17.20 -6.35
CA PRO A 53 13.81 -16.50 -6.15
C PRO A 53 12.68 -17.48 -5.87
N PRO A 54 11.62 -17.04 -5.21
CA PRO A 54 10.46 -17.90 -4.99
C PRO A 54 9.77 -18.21 -6.30
N GLU A 55 9.12 -19.35 -6.36
CA GLU A 55 8.39 -19.74 -7.58
C GLU A 55 7.25 -18.79 -7.86
N THR A 56 6.56 -18.37 -6.80
CA THR A 56 5.45 -17.45 -6.93
C THR A 56 5.83 -16.16 -6.22
N PRO A 57 6.07 -15.09 -6.97
CA PRO A 57 6.44 -13.82 -6.33
C PRO A 57 5.28 -13.28 -5.50
N LEU A 58 5.61 -12.60 -4.42
CA LEU A 58 4.61 -11.95 -3.59
C LEU A 58 4.15 -10.68 -4.31
N HIS A 59 2.88 -10.64 -4.65
CA HIS A 59 2.35 -9.47 -5.35
C HIS A 59 0.85 -9.36 -5.06
N LEU A 60 0.41 -8.17 -4.69
CA LEU A 60 -1.00 -7.91 -4.42
C LEU A 60 -1.35 -6.54 -4.98
N GLU A 61 -2.43 -6.49 -5.76
CA GLU A 61 -2.96 -5.22 -6.23
C GLU A 61 -4.41 -5.11 -5.81
N ILE A 62 -4.77 -3.96 -5.29
CA ILE A 62 -6.14 -3.67 -4.90
C ILE A 62 -6.53 -2.34 -5.51
N GLU A 63 -7.67 -2.31 -6.18
CA GLU A 63 -8.18 -1.08 -6.76
C GLU A 63 -9.45 -0.67 -6.04
N GLY A 64 -9.64 0.62 -5.92
CA GLY A 64 -10.82 1.14 -5.27
C GLY A 64 -11.06 2.59 -5.62
N GLU A 65 -12.15 3.12 -5.11
CA GLU A 65 -12.54 4.49 -5.34
C GLU A 65 -12.69 5.21 -4.03
N ILE A 66 -12.33 6.48 -4.03
CA ILE A 66 -12.55 7.35 -2.88
C ILE A 66 -13.54 8.42 -3.31
N ARG A 67 -14.65 8.51 -2.61
CA ARG A 67 -15.67 9.50 -2.92
C ARG A 67 -15.23 10.87 -2.43
N ARG A 68 -15.63 11.89 -3.18
CA ARG A 68 -15.30 13.26 -2.79
C ARG A 68 -16.43 13.94 -2.05
#